data_593dada67959452d3af61e6de28ab12f
#
_entry.id   593dada67959452d3af61e6de28ab12f
#
_cell.length_a   1.000
_cell.length_b   1.000
_cell.length_c   1.000
_cell.angle_alpha   90.00
_cell.angle_beta   90.00
_cell.angle_gamma   90.00
#
_symmetry.space_group_name_H-M   'P 1'
#
loop_
_entity.id
_entity.type
_entity.pdbx_description
1 polymer ?
#
loop_
_entity_poly.entity_id
_entity_poly.type
_entity_poly.pdbx_seq_one_letter_code
_entity_poly.pdbx_strand_id
1 'polypeptide(L)'
;MMRNDLCWCGSGKKYKKCHLAFDERLKAMKFNIFKGQTRPPKKIINNEMDIEGIRQSGVINDGALDLVAGMIRPGIDTETINAAAHEFIVKNGGIPACLNYEGYPKSICISINEVVCHGIPSKKTILKEGDIVNVDITTILNGYYADASRMFLVGQVAPAAERLVTVARECMELGIAAAQPWHFLGDIGAACEEHAHKNGYSVVTELG
;
A
#
# COMPACT_ATOMS: atom_id res chain seq x y z
N MET A 1 -14.67 -14.45 27.75
CA MET A 1 -15.45 -13.20 27.68
C MET A 1 -16.91 -13.57 27.65
N MET A 2 -17.72 -12.99 28.55
CA MET A 2 -19.16 -13.23 28.62
C MET A 2 -19.91 -12.31 27.65
N ARG A 3 -21.12 -12.70 27.23
CA ARG A 3 -21.93 -11.98 26.22
C ARG A 3 -22.18 -10.50 26.57
N ASN A 4 -22.22 -10.14 27.85
CA ASN A 4 -22.52 -8.80 28.32
C ASN A 4 -21.28 -7.97 28.69
N ASP A 5 -20.08 -8.56 28.68
CA ASP A 5 -18.84 -7.83 28.92
C ASP A 5 -18.59 -6.77 27.81
N LEU A 6 -17.77 -5.76 28.12
CA LEU A 6 -17.27 -4.85 27.09
C LEU A 6 -16.44 -5.62 26.06
N CYS A 7 -16.59 -5.28 24.79
CA CYS A 7 -15.91 -5.99 23.71
C CYS A 7 -14.39 -5.79 23.80
N TRP A 8 -13.65 -6.83 23.50
CA TRP A 8 -12.18 -6.85 23.51
C TRP A 8 -11.55 -5.85 22.52
N CYS A 9 -12.30 -5.35 21.51
CA CYS A 9 -11.81 -4.39 20.51
C CYS A 9 -11.75 -2.94 21.01
N GLY A 10 -12.15 -2.66 22.25
CA GLY A 10 -12.12 -1.30 22.81
C GLY A 10 -13.25 -0.37 22.36
N SER A 11 -14.20 -0.85 21.53
CA SER A 11 -15.30 -0.02 20.98
C SER A 11 -16.34 0.47 22.02
N GLY A 12 -16.22 0.05 23.28
CA GLY A 12 -17.22 0.34 24.32
C GLY A 12 -18.57 -0.41 24.17
N LYS A 13 -18.77 -1.13 23.07
CA LYS A 13 -19.98 -1.95 22.83
C LYS A 13 -19.91 -3.25 23.64
N LYS A 14 -21.09 -3.81 24.04
CA LYS A 14 -21.14 -5.15 24.63
C LYS A 14 -20.70 -6.20 23.62
N TYR A 15 -19.95 -7.21 24.07
CA TYR A 15 -19.40 -8.28 23.22
C TYR A 15 -20.44 -8.92 22.30
N LYS A 16 -21.65 -9.24 22.83
CA LYS A 16 -22.75 -9.80 22.03
C LYS A 16 -23.25 -8.90 20.89
N LYS A 17 -23.05 -7.58 21.01
CA LYS A 17 -23.45 -6.58 19.99
C LYS A 17 -22.30 -6.11 19.12
N CYS A 18 -21.14 -6.75 19.25
CA CYS A 18 -19.92 -6.38 18.55
C CYS A 18 -19.28 -7.63 17.91
N HIS A 19 -18.36 -8.28 18.58
CA HIS A 19 -17.53 -9.35 17.99
C HIS A 19 -17.95 -10.79 18.35
N LEU A 20 -19.07 -11.01 19.04
CA LEU A 20 -19.49 -12.38 19.39
C LEU A 20 -19.69 -13.24 18.12
N ALA A 21 -20.46 -12.74 17.16
CA ALA A 21 -20.74 -13.49 15.93
C ALA A 21 -19.46 -13.74 15.10
N PHE A 22 -18.55 -12.75 15.05
CA PHE A 22 -17.25 -12.89 14.43
C PHE A 22 -16.42 -14.00 15.10
N ASP A 23 -16.29 -13.96 16.44
CA ASP A 23 -15.51 -14.95 17.18
C ASP A 23 -16.11 -16.37 17.06
N GLU A 24 -17.46 -16.49 17.03
CA GLU A 24 -18.16 -17.77 16.82
C GLU A 24 -17.90 -18.32 15.42
N ARG A 25 -17.99 -17.47 14.37
CA ARG A 25 -17.67 -17.86 13.00
C ARG A 25 -16.20 -18.29 12.88
N LEU A 26 -15.27 -17.51 13.44
CA LEU A 26 -13.85 -17.83 13.41
C LEU A 26 -13.52 -19.16 14.11
N LYS A 27 -14.26 -19.49 15.19
CA LYS A 27 -14.13 -20.81 15.87
C LYS A 27 -14.65 -21.95 15.03
N ALA A 28 -15.70 -21.71 14.24
CA ALA A 28 -16.30 -22.72 13.36
C ALA A 28 -15.44 -23.00 12.10
N MET A 29 -14.56 -22.08 11.72
CA MET A 29 -13.67 -22.26 10.57
C MET A 29 -12.63 -23.35 10.86
N LYS A 30 -12.44 -24.22 9.87
CA LYS A 30 -11.34 -25.22 9.86
C LYS A 30 -10.15 -24.61 9.11
N PHE A 31 -9.05 -24.39 9.83
CA PHE A 31 -7.80 -23.91 9.21
C PHE A 31 -6.93 -25.08 8.77
N ASN A 32 -6.47 -25.03 7.54
CA ASN A 32 -5.51 -26.01 7.02
C ASN A 32 -4.08 -25.49 7.26
N ILE A 33 -3.49 -25.89 8.39
CA ILE A 33 -2.14 -25.46 8.79
C ILE A 33 -1.06 -25.91 7.82
N PHE A 34 -1.25 -27.02 7.08
CA PHE A 34 -0.32 -27.47 6.03
C PHE A 34 -0.35 -26.56 4.80
N LYS A 35 -1.39 -25.73 4.63
CA LYS A 35 -1.48 -24.70 3.61
C LYS A 35 -1.23 -23.29 4.18
N GLY A 36 -0.62 -23.18 5.35
CA GLY A 36 -0.33 -21.90 5.98
C GLY A 36 -1.55 -21.16 6.56
N GLN A 37 -2.73 -21.78 6.57
CA GLN A 37 -3.94 -21.13 7.10
C GLN A 37 -3.91 -21.08 8.62
N THR A 38 -3.89 -19.87 9.18
CA THR A 38 -3.86 -19.64 10.62
C THR A 38 -4.98 -18.74 11.09
N ARG A 39 -5.34 -18.88 12.37
CA ARG A 39 -6.30 -17.95 12.98
C ARG A 39 -5.62 -16.60 13.21
N PRO A 40 -6.21 -15.49 12.74
CA PRO A 40 -5.65 -14.16 12.98
C PRO A 40 -5.63 -13.83 14.48
N PRO A 41 -4.52 -13.31 15.01
CA PRO A 41 -4.47 -12.82 16.38
C PRO A 41 -5.33 -11.55 16.52
N LYS A 42 -6.05 -11.43 17.65
CA LYS A 42 -6.96 -10.29 17.88
C LYS A 42 -6.28 -8.93 17.79
N LYS A 43 -5.00 -8.87 18.12
CA LYS A 43 -4.20 -7.63 18.10
C LYS A 43 -4.06 -6.97 16.72
N ILE A 44 -4.30 -7.73 15.61
CA ILE A 44 -4.21 -7.19 14.24
C ILE A 44 -5.58 -6.77 13.70
N ILE A 45 -6.66 -6.93 14.48
CA ILE A 45 -8.01 -6.57 14.05
C ILE A 45 -8.27 -5.12 14.46
N ASN A 46 -8.36 -4.26 13.47
CA ASN A 46 -8.64 -2.84 13.65
C ASN A 46 -10.10 -2.60 14.04
N ASN A 47 -10.33 -1.61 14.87
CA ASN A 47 -11.66 -1.09 15.20
C ASN A 47 -12.01 0.15 14.35
N GLU A 48 -13.21 0.71 14.54
CA GLU A 48 -13.68 1.87 13.78
C GLU A 48 -12.77 3.11 13.91
N MET A 49 -12.14 3.31 15.10
CA MET A 49 -11.20 4.43 15.31
C MET A 49 -9.89 4.20 14.58
N ASP A 50 -9.39 2.95 14.59
CA ASP A 50 -8.17 2.60 13.86
C ASP A 50 -8.37 2.79 12.35
N ILE A 51 -9.51 2.34 11.82
CA ILE A 51 -9.86 2.50 10.40
C ILE A 51 -9.95 3.97 10.03
N GLU A 52 -10.57 4.81 10.87
CA GLU A 52 -10.65 6.25 10.62
C GLU A 52 -9.27 6.92 10.67
N GLY A 53 -8.42 6.54 11.62
CA GLY A 53 -7.04 7.02 11.70
C GLY A 53 -6.23 6.69 10.45
N ILE A 54 -6.34 5.44 9.95
CA ILE A 54 -5.70 5.00 8.70
C ILE A 54 -6.24 5.83 7.52
N ARG A 55 -7.57 6.05 7.46
CA ARG A 55 -8.19 6.85 6.39
C ARG A 55 -7.68 8.28 6.37
N GLN A 56 -7.54 8.92 7.52
CA GLN A 56 -7.01 10.29 7.62
C GLN A 56 -5.56 10.36 7.15
N SER A 57 -4.72 9.38 7.51
CA SER A 57 -3.37 9.27 6.98
C SER A 57 -3.38 9.08 5.46
N GLY A 58 -4.32 8.26 4.95
CA GLY A 58 -4.52 8.02 3.52
C GLY A 58 -4.83 9.27 2.73
N VAL A 59 -5.63 10.19 3.27
CA VAL A 59 -5.94 11.48 2.61
C VAL A 59 -4.68 12.31 2.37
N ILE A 60 -3.76 12.34 3.34
CA ILE A 60 -2.49 13.06 3.16
C ILE A 60 -1.61 12.33 2.14
N ASN A 61 -1.56 11.01 2.22
CA ASN A 61 -0.76 10.18 1.32
C ASN A 61 -1.19 10.33 -0.15
N ASP A 62 -2.49 10.24 -0.41
CA ASP A 62 -3.08 10.46 -1.73
C ASP A 62 -2.84 11.89 -2.23
N GLY A 63 -3.00 12.89 -1.37
CA GLY A 63 -2.71 14.28 -1.72
C GLY A 63 -1.25 14.51 -2.12
N ALA A 64 -0.31 13.81 -1.47
CA ALA A 64 1.10 13.83 -1.85
C ALA A 64 1.35 13.18 -3.23
N LEU A 65 0.69 12.05 -3.52
CA LEU A 65 0.74 11.41 -4.83
C LEU A 65 0.11 12.28 -5.93
N ASP A 66 -0.96 13.01 -5.64
CA ASP A 66 -1.58 13.95 -6.58
C ASP A 66 -0.69 15.17 -6.85
N LEU A 67 -0.02 15.70 -5.83
CA LEU A 67 1.00 16.73 -6.01
C LEU A 67 2.12 16.24 -6.94
N VAL A 68 2.64 15.05 -6.68
CA VAL A 68 3.69 14.42 -7.51
C VAL A 68 3.21 14.23 -8.95
N ALA A 69 1.97 13.79 -9.17
CA ALA A 69 1.40 13.64 -10.50
C ALA A 69 1.48 14.92 -11.33
N GLY A 70 1.27 16.09 -10.71
CA GLY A 70 1.41 17.39 -11.35
C GLY A 70 2.86 17.81 -11.65
N MET A 71 3.84 17.10 -11.08
CA MET A 71 5.26 17.43 -11.24
C MET A 71 5.98 16.54 -12.26
N ILE A 72 5.48 15.34 -12.52
CA ILE A 72 6.11 14.35 -13.42
C ILE A 72 6.22 14.91 -14.84
N ARG A 73 7.44 15.12 -15.32
CA ARG A 73 7.75 15.54 -16.68
C ARG A 73 9.22 15.30 -17.00
N PRO A 74 9.60 15.22 -18.27
CA PRO A 74 11.01 15.18 -18.65
C PRO A 74 11.78 16.39 -18.10
N GLY A 75 13.01 16.16 -17.66
CA GLY A 75 13.92 17.19 -17.16
C GLY A 75 13.80 17.53 -15.68
N ILE A 76 12.82 17.00 -14.95
CA ILE A 76 12.77 17.17 -13.50
C ILE A 76 13.71 16.16 -12.82
N ASP A 77 14.41 16.60 -11.77
CA ASP A 77 15.17 15.70 -10.92
C ASP A 77 14.29 15.10 -9.80
N THR A 78 14.62 13.87 -9.39
CA THR A 78 13.82 13.14 -8.41
C THR A 78 13.93 13.73 -6.99
N GLU A 79 15.00 14.47 -6.66
CA GLU A 79 15.12 15.16 -5.38
C GLU A 79 14.13 16.32 -5.25
N THR A 80 13.88 17.04 -6.33
CA THR A 80 12.86 18.10 -6.35
C THR A 80 11.48 17.54 -6.07
N ILE A 81 11.15 16.36 -6.60
CA ILE A 81 9.88 15.65 -6.30
C ILE A 81 9.83 15.23 -4.84
N ASN A 82 10.91 14.62 -4.33
CA ASN A 82 11.03 14.20 -2.93
C ASN A 82 10.84 15.36 -1.96
N ALA A 83 11.48 16.51 -2.23
CA ALA A 83 11.37 17.70 -1.39
C ALA A 83 9.94 18.25 -1.33
N ALA A 84 9.25 18.29 -2.48
CA ALA A 84 7.86 18.75 -2.54
C ALA A 84 6.90 17.81 -1.80
N ALA A 85 7.05 16.51 -1.98
CA ALA A 85 6.26 15.52 -1.25
C ALA A 85 6.50 15.57 0.27
N HIS A 86 7.77 15.71 0.68
CA HIS A 86 8.13 15.91 2.09
C HIS A 86 7.42 17.13 2.69
N GLU A 87 7.57 18.28 2.04
CA GLU A 87 6.95 19.53 2.50
C GLU A 87 5.42 19.41 2.60
N PHE A 88 4.79 18.79 1.60
CA PHE A 88 3.35 18.57 1.60
C PHE A 88 2.90 17.72 2.79
N ILE A 89 3.56 16.57 3.02
CA ILE A 89 3.22 15.65 4.13
C ILE A 89 3.35 16.39 5.47
N VAL A 90 4.50 17.06 5.70
CA VAL A 90 4.76 17.76 6.97
C VAL A 90 3.81 18.93 7.19
N LYS A 91 3.50 19.72 6.15
CA LYS A 91 2.56 20.83 6.22
C LYS A 91 1.14 20.39 6.59
N ASN A 92 0.75 19.16 6.22
CA ASN A 92 -0.53 18.57 6.59
C ASN A 92 -0.51 17.79 7.91
N GLY A 93 0.57 17.92 8.70
CA GLY A 93 0.71 17.30 10.02
C GLY A 93 1.15 15.83 9.99
N GLY A 94 1.45 15.28 8.82
CA GLY A 94 1.97 13.92 8.66
C GLY A 94 3.48 13.82 8.86
N ILE A 95 3.96 12.61 9.00
CA ILE A 95 5.39 12.27 9.07
C ILE A 95 5.70 11.34 7.87
N PRO A 96 6.70 11.67 7.02
CA PRO A 96 7.16 10.75 5.98
C PRO A 96 7.80 9.52 6.63
N ALA A 97 7.17 8.36 6.50
CA ALA A 97 7.59 7.15 7.22
C ALA A 97 8.91 6.56 6.74
N CYS A 98 9.22 6.73 5.44
CA CYS A 98 10.47 6.21 4.86
C CYS A 98 11.72 6.92 5.41
N LEU A 99 11.61 8.20 5.77
CA LEU A 99 12.77 8.99 6.19
C LEU A 99 13.40 8.43 7.48
N ASN A 100 14.66 8.04 7.39
CA ASN A 100 15.45 7.40 8.45
C ASN A 100 14.98 5.99 8.86
N TYR A 101 14.00 5.40 8.17
CA TYR A 101 13.63 4.01 8.40
C TYR A 101 14.75 3.10 7.90
N GLU A 102 15.34 2.31 8.81
CA GLU A 102 16.49 1.43 8.54
C GLU A 102 17.65 2.10 7.78
N GLY A 103 17.83 3.41 7.99
CA GLY A 103 18.88 4.20 7.34
C GLY A 103 18.50 4.74 5.96
N TYR A 104 17.25 4.58 5.50
CA TYR A 104 16.81 5.16 4.23
C TYR A 104 16.82 6.71 4.29
N PRO A 105 17.49 7.41 3.35
CA PRO A 105 17.83 8.83 3.56
C PRO A 105 16.78 9.82 3.01
N LYS A 106 15.65 9.34 2.46
CA LYS A 106 14.66 10.17 1.75
C LYS A 106 13.24 9.93 2.28
N SER A 107 12.34 10.84 1.94
CA SER A 107 10.95 10.83 2.43
C SER A 107 10.03 9.94 1.63
N ILE A 108 10.37 9.68 0.37
CA ILE A 108 9.63 8.84 -0.57
C ILE A 108 10.61 7.99 -1.39
N CYS A 109 10.11 6.91 -1.99
CA CYS A 109 10.87 6.13 -2.95
C CYS A 109 10.48 6.54 -4.38
N ILE A 110 11.47 6.66 -5.28
CA ILE A 110 11.25 6.91 -6.71
C ILE A 110 12.06 5.91 -7.52
N SER A 111 11.36 4.94 -8.10
CA SER A 111 11.98 3.83 -8.85
C SER A 111 11.69 4.00 -10.33
N ILE A 112 12.75 4.04 -11.17
CA ILE A 112 12.67 4.35 -12.59
C ILE A 112 13.08 3.11 -13.38
N ASN A 113 12.27 2.74 -14.37
CA ASN A 113 12.51 1.66 -15.32
C ASN A 113 12.87 0.33 -14.62
N GLU A 114 14.12 -0.13 -14.71
CA GLU A 114 14.62 -1.39 -14.14
C GLU A 114 14.79 -1.38 -12.61
N VAL A 115 14.67 -0.24 -11.95
CA VAL A 115 14.69 -0.16 -10.50
C VAL A 115 13.33 -0.64 -9.97
N VAL A 116 13.31 -1.83 -9.38
CA VAL A 116 12.06 -2.51 -8.99
C VAL A 116 11.36 -1.77 -7.84
N CYS A 117 12.10 -1.40 -6.78
CA CYS A 117 11.58 -0.68 -5.61
C CYS A 117 12.70 0.09 -4.89
N HIS A 118 12.31 0.91 -3.90
CA HIS A 118 13.19 1.65 -2.99
C HIS A 118 14.23 2.54 -3.68
N GLY A 119 13.95 3.03 -4.91
CA GLY A 119 14.82 3.97 -5.59
C GLY A 119 15.02 5.24 -4.77
N ILE A 120 16.29 5.65 -4.58
CA ILE A 120 16.67 6.80 -3.74
C ILE A 120 16.64 8.09 -4.56
N PRO A 121 15.77 9.06 -4.26
CA PRO A 121 15.73 10.37 -4.90
C PRO A 121 17.08 11.10 -4.88
N SER A 122 17.44 11.71 -6.01
CA SER A 122 18.73 12.42 -6.18
C SER A 122 18.63 13.56 -7.19
N LYS A 123 19.36 14.65 -6.97
CA LYS A 123 19.52 15.74 -7.96
C LYS A 123 20.20 15.29 -9.25
N LYS A 124 20.90 14.16 -9.23
CA LYS A 124 21.59 13.60 -10.41
C LYS A 124 20.67 12.70 -11.23
N THR A 125 19.55 12.26 -10.67
CA THR A 125 18.58 11.38 -11.33
C THR A 125 17.48 12.23 -11.93
N ILE A 126 17.52 12.41 -13.25
CA ILE A 126 16.61 13.27 -14.01
C ILE A 126 15.67 12.41 -14.84
N LEU A 127 14.37 12.64 -14.74
CA LEU A 127 13.37 11.96 -15.54
C LEU A 127 13.51 12.32 -17.02
N LYS A 128 13.36 11.32 -17.88
CA LYS A 128 13.49 11.45 -19.33
C LYS A 128 12.20 11.04 -20.02
N GLU A 129 12.02 11.53 -21.22
CA GLU A 129 10.99 11.04 -22.13
C GLU A 129 11.11 9.53 -22.31
N GLY A 130 10.00 8.81 -22.15
CA GLY A 130 9.95 7.35 -22.26
C GLY A 130 10.16 6.58 -20.96
N ASP A 131 10.50 7.24 -19.85
CA ASP A 131 10.63 6.57 -18.55
C ASP A 131 9.25 6.15 -18.01
N ILE A 132 9.21 5.01 -17.32
CA ILE A 132 8.16 4.63 -16.40
C ILE A 132 8.67 4.80 -14.96
N VAL A 133 7.87 5.38 -14.09
CA VAL A 133 8.31 5.78 -12.74
C VAL A 133 7.29 5.31 -11.71
N ASN A 134 7.73 4.50 -10.76
CA ASN A 134 6.96 4.23 -9.54
C ASN A 134 7.33 5.26 -8.47
N VAL A 135 6.34 5.94 -7.91
CA VAL A 135 6.51 6.79 -6.73
C VAL A 135 5.75 6.16 -5.60
N ASP A 136 6.45 5.89 -4.51
CA ASP A 136 5.96 5.16 -3.36
C ASP A 136 6.09 6.03 -2.11
N ILE A 137 4.97 6.24 -1.43
CA ILE A 137 4.83 7.18 -0.32
C ILE A 137 4.15 6.48 0.85
N THR A 138 4.80 6.52 2.02
CA THR A 138 4.19 6.11 3.28
C THR A 138 4.10 7.31 4.22
N THR A 139 2.90 7.58 4.71
CA THR A 139 2.60 8.69 5.62
C THR A 139 2.13 8.17 6.98
N ILE A 140 2.63 8.77 8.05
CA ILE A 140 2.14 8.52 9.42
C ILE A 140 1.40 9.77 9.90
N LEU A 141 0.15 9.59 10.36
CA LEU A 141 -0.60 10.63 11.05
C LEU A 141 -1.15 10.06 12.36
N ASN A 142 -0.82 10.69 13.50
CA ASN A 142 -1.27 10.27 14.83
C ASN A 142 -0.98 8.78 15.15
N GLY A 143 0.12 8.24 14.61
CA GLY A 143 0.51 6.84 14.78
C GLY A 143 -0.16 5.84 13.82
N TYR A 144 -1.02 6.29 12.92
CA TYR A 144 -1.61 5.48 11.87
C TYR A 144 -0.85 5.63 10.55
N TYR A 145 -0.63 4.52 9.87
CA TYR A 145 0.12 4.46 8.62
C TYR A 145 -0.83 4.38 7.43
N ALA A 146 -0.49 5.08 6.36
CA ALA A 146 -1.04 4.85 5.03
C ALA A 146 0.11 4.75 4.05
N ASP A 147 0.05 3.75 3.21
CA ASP A 147 1.07 3.41 2.24
C ASP A 147 0.43 3.18 0.88
N ALA A 148 0.96 3.84 -0.15
CA ALA A 148 0.50 3.67 -1.52
C ALA A 148 1.58 4.06 -2.52
N SER A 149 1.62 3.35 -3.64
CA SER A 149 2.45 3.73 -4.77
C SER A 149 1.62 3.99 -6.02
N ARG A 150 2.19 4.80 -6.92
CA ARG A 150 1.56 5.11 -8.22
C ARG A 150 2.61 5.09 -9.33
N MET A 151 2.23 4.45 -10.45
CA MET A 151 3.04 4.47 -11.67
C MET A 151 2.72 5.71 -12.50
N PHE A 152 3.77 6.31 -13.05
CA PHE A 152 3.69 7.46 -13.97
C PHE A 152 4.43 7.15 -15.26
N LEU A 153 3.86 7.61 -16.37
CA LEU A 153 4.49 7.56 -17.68
C LEU A 153 5.06 8.95 -17.99
N VAL A 154 6.34 9.04 -18.32
CA VAL A 154 7.02 10.31 -18.61
C VAL A 154 6.98 10.56 -20.12
N GLY A 155 6.02 11.36 -20.57
CA GLY A 155 5.78 11.61 -21.98
C GLY A 155 5.34 10.35 -22.74
N GLN A 156 5.90 10.12 -23.94
CA GLN A 156 5.60 8.93 -24.74
C GLN A 156 6.52 7.78 -24.35
N VAL A 157 5.94 6.70 -23.85
CA VAL A 157 6.68 5.49 -23.47
C VAL A 157 6.53 4.39 -24.54
N ALA A 158 7.45 3.43 -24.53
CA ALA A 158 7.36 2.27 -25.41
C ALA A 158 6.09 1.45 -25.10
N PRO A 159 5.38 0.91 -26.11
CA PRO A 159 4.15 0.13 -25.91
C PRO A 159 4.30 -1.05 -24.94
N ALA A 160 5.49 -1.67 -24.91
CA ALA A 160 5.77 -2.76 -23.96
C ALA A 160 5.81 -2.25 -22.50
N ALA A 161 6.37 -1.06 -22.25
CA ALA A 161 6.41 -0.44 -20.92
C ALA A 161 5.01 0.00 -20.48
N GLU A 162 4.23 0.62 -21.35
CA GLU A 162 2.83 0.98 -21.09
C GLU A 162 1.97 -0.25 -20.78
N ARG A 163 2.16 -1.34 -21.53
CA ARG A 163 1.48 -2.61 -21.28
C ARG A 163 1.83 -3.19 -19.90
N LEU A 164 3.12 -3.16 -19.52
CA LEU A 164 3.55 -3.61 -18.19
C LEU A 164 2.85 -2.82 -17.07
N VAL A 165 2.85 -1.49 -17.17
CA VAL A 165 2.18 -0.60 -16.18
C VAL A 165 0.68 -0.90 -16.10
N THR A 166 0.03 -1.11 -17.26
CA THR A 166 -1.39 -1.45 -17.32
C THR A 166 -1.68 -2.78 -16.62
N VAL A 167 -0.91 -3.83 -16.92
CA VAL A 167 -1.12 -5.16 -16.30
C VAL A 167 -0.81 -5.13 -14.81
N ALA A 168 0.21 -4.40 -14.36
CA ALA A 168 0.50 -4.24 -12.94
C ALA A 168 -0.66 -3.57 -12.20
N ARG A 169 -1.28 -2.55 -12.80
CA ARG A 169 -2.48 -1.91 -12.25
C ARG A 169 -3.66 -2.87 -12.20
N GLU A 170 -3.90 -3.62 -13.26
CA GLU A 170 -4.97 -4.65 -13.30
C GLU A 170 -4.75 -5.71 -12.21
N CYS A 171 -3.50 -6.16 -11.98
CA CYS A 171 -3.16 -7.07 -10.87
C CYS A 171 -3.56 -6.48 -9.51
N MET A 172 -3.23 -5.22 -9.26
CA MET A 172 -3.60 -4.52 -8.02
C MET A 172 -5.13 -4.46 -7.84
N GLU A 173 -5.86 -4.08 -8.87
CA GLU A 173 -7.33 -3.99 -8.85
C GLU A 173 -7.98 -5.36 -8.56
N LEU A 174 -7.45 -6.43 -9.16
CA LEU A 174 -7.91 -7.80 -8.90
C LEU A 174 -7.54 -8.28 -7.49
N GLY A 175 -6.35 -7.93 -7.00
CA GLY A 175 -5.95 -8.19 -5.62
C GLY A 175 -6.88 -7.51 -4.61
N ILE A 176 -7.23 -6.24 -4.84
CA ILE A 176 -8.20 -5.50 -4.01
C ILE A 176 -9.57 -6.19 -4.05
N ALA A 177 -10.04 -6.61 -5.23
CA ALA A 177 -11.31 -7.31 -5.38
C ALA A 177 -11.32 -8.67 -4.66
N ALA A 178 -10.18 -9.36 -4.59
CA ALA A 178 -10.03 -10.63 -3.86
C ALA A 178 -10.01 -10.46 -2.34
N ALA A 179 -9.68 -9.25 -1.84
CA ALA A 179 -9.64 -8.92 -0.40
C ALA A 179 -11.05 -8.87 0.21
N GLN A 180 -11.74 -9.99 0.25
CA GLN A 180 -13.10 -10.08 0.75
C GLN A 180 -13.15 -10.58 2.21
N PRO A 181 -14.17 -10.20 2.99
CA PRO A 181 -14.36 -10.74 4.33
C PRO A 181 -14.39 -12.28 4.31
N TRP A 182 -13.60 -12.88 5.22
CA TRP A 182 -13.50 -14.35 5.39
C TRP A 182 -12.69 -15.09 4.31
N HIS A 183 -12.07 -14.37 3.39
CA HIS A 183 -11.05 -14.89 2.49
C HIS A 183 -9.67 -14.96 3.19
N PHE A 184 -8.71 -15.59 2.54
CA PHE A 184 -7.34 -15.67 3.04
C PHE A 184 -6.48 -14.57 2.44
N LEU A 185 -5.44 -14.15 3.17
CA LEU A 185 -4.49 -13.17 2.66
C LEU A 185 -3.83 -13.64 1.35
N GLY A 186 -3.55 -14.94 1.23
CA GLY A 186 -2.99 -15.53 0.02
C GLY A 186 -3.88 -15.45 -1.22
N ASP A 187 -5.19 -15.22 -1.07
CA ASP A 187 -6.11 -15.06 -2.21
C ASP A 187 -5.79 -13.78 -3.00
N ILE A 188 -5.24 -12.75 -2.33
CA ILE A 188 -4.79 -11.50 -2.94
C ILE A 188 -3.61 -11.78 -3.87
N GLY A 189 -2.56 -12.43 -3.35
CA GLY A 189 -1.38 -12.78 -4.14
C GLY A 189 -1.71 -13.71 -5.30
N ALA A 190 -2.57 -14.73 -5.06
CA ALA A 190 -3.01 -15.65 -6.11
C ALA A 190 -3.72 -14.92 -7.27
N ALA A 191 -4.59 -13.94 -6.97
CA ALA A 191 -5.28 -13.16 -8.00
C ALA A 191 -4.31 -12.33 -8.83
N CYS A 192 -3.32 -11.70 -8.18
CA CYS A 192 -2.27 -10.92 -8.87
C CYS A 192 -1.41 -11.82 -9.76
N GLU A 193 -0.93 -12.94 -9.23
CA GLU A 193 -0.06 -13.89 -9.94
C GLU A 193 -0.77 -14.50 -11.16
N GLU A 194 -2.01 -14.96 -11.00
CA GLU A 194 -2.78 -15.52 -12.08
C GLU A 194 -2.95 -14.54 -13.23
N HIS A 195 -3.24 -13.27 -12.92
CA HIS A 195 -3.41 -12.24 -13.95
C HIS A 195 -2.10 -11.89 -14.64
N ALA A 196 -1.01 -11.75 -13.87
CA ALA A 196 0.32 -11.54 -14.44
C ALA A 196 0.71 -12.65 -15.42
N HIS A 197 0.57 -13.91 -15.02
CA HIS A 197 0.88 -15.06 -15.87
C HIS A 197 0.03 -15.13 -17.14
N LYS A 198 -1.27 -14.84 -17.06
CA LYS A 198 -2.17 -14.77 -18.23
C LYS A 198 -1.72 -13.73 -19.26
N ASN A 199 -1.04 -12.68 -18.80
CA ASN A 199 -0.53 -11.61 -19.65
C ASN A 199 0.94 -11.78 -20.05
N GLY A 200 1.58 -12.93 -19.72
CA GLY A 200 2.97 -13.23 -20.06
C GLY A 200 4.01 -12.57 -19.15
N TYR A 201 3.60 -12.12 -17.98
CA TYR A 201 4.48 -11.57 -16.92
C TYR A 201 4.61 -12.55 -15.76
N SER A 202 5.53 -12.25 -14.85
CA SER A 202 5.70 -12.96 -13.58
C SER A 202 5.70 -11.96 -12.42
N VAL A 203 5.36 -12.43 -11.22
CA VAL A 203 5.54 -11.67 -9.98
C VAL A 203 6.96 -11.84 -9.46
N VAL A 204 7.44 -10.84 -8.70
CA VAL A 204 8.74 -10.91 -8.00
C VAL A 204 8.49 -11.58 -6.64
N THR A 205 8.67 -12.89 -6.59
CA THR A 205 8.31 -13.74 -5.42
C THR A 205 9.08 -13.40 -4.16
N GLU A 206 10.27 -12.80 -4.28
CA GLU A 206 11.12 -12.39 -3.16
C GLU A 206 10.61 -11.15 -2.44
N LEU A 207 9.66 -10.42 -3.03
CA LEU A 207 9.09 -9.18 -2.48
C LEU A 207 7.64 -9.33 -2.01
N GLY A 208 7.06 -10.53 -2.07
CA GLY A 208 5.67 -10.81 -1.74
C GLY A 208 5.46 -11.72 -0.54
#